data_49494f82d050c5d75d7aaafcdfbf9f7d
#
_entry.id   49494f82d050c5d75d7aaafcdfbf9f7d
#
_cell.length_a   1.000
_cell.length_b   1.000
_cell.length_c   1.000
_cell.angle_alpha   90.00
_cell.angle_beta   90.00
_cell.angle_gamma   90.00
#
_symmetry.space_group_name_H-M   'P 1'
#
loop_
_entity.id
_entity.type
_entity.pdbx_description
1 polymer ?
#
loop_
_entity_poly.entity_id
_entity_poly.type
_entity_poly.pdbx_seq_one_letter_code
_entity_poly.pdbx_strand_id
1 'polypeptide(L)'
;MKTIYEEGSVPGAHDNSVFAMVAYYEMIGLPWAETREKVVDWLKDSGTWQRGGFEEESPEELVDSKRHVHEQGYGWKEKAKAAKAVIDRRV
;
A
#
# COMPACT_ATOMS: atom_id res chain seq x y z
N MET A 1 -3.00 10.19 -1.86
CA MET A 1 -1.90 9.45 -1.21
C MET A 1 -1.58 9.93 0.21
N LYS A 2 -1.78 11.21 0.49
CA LYS A 2 -1.46 11.75 1.82
C LYS A 2 -2.17 11.02 2.96
N THR A 3 -3.49 10.83 2.84
CA THR A 3 -4.28 10.13 3.86
C THR A 3 -3.76 8.72 4.11
N ILE A 4 -3.51 7.97 3.05
CA ILE A 4 -3.01 6.58 3.15
C ILE A 4 -1.64 6.56 3.81
N TYR A 5 -0.75 7.43 3.37
CA TYR A 5 0.62 7.47 3.89
C TYR A 5 0.66 7.85 5.37
N GLU A 6 -0.07 8.87 5.77
CA GLU A 6 -0.03 9.39 7.14
C GLU A 6 -0.84 8.55 8.13
N GLU A 7 -2.01 8.10 7.75
CA GLU A 7 -2.92 7.39 8.66
C GLU A 7 -2.79 5.88 8.61
N GLY A 8 -2.16 5.37 7.57
CA GLY A 8 -2.08 3.94 7.31
C GLY A 8 -3.38 3.40 6.75
N SER A 9 -3.46 2.09 6.62
CA SER A 9 -4.63 1.40 6.11
C SER A 9 -5.38 0.67 7.21
N VAL A 10 -6.62 0.30 6.92
CA VAL A 10 -7.49 -0.46 7.84
C VAL A 10 -8.03 -1.69 7.10
N PRO A 11 -8.50 -2.73 7.83
CA PRO A 11 -9.13 -3.87 7.18
C PRO A 11 -10.25 -3.43 6.23
N GLY A 12 -10.25 -3.98 5.03
CA GLY A 12 -11.13 -3.58 3.94
C GLY A 12 -10.49 -2.61 2.95
N ALA A 13 -9.38 -1.95 3.33
CA ALA A 13 -8.67 -1.03 2.46
C ALA A 13 -7.24 -1.50 2.13
N HIS A 14 -6.76 -2.58 2.74
CA HIS A 14 -5.36 -2.98 2.63
C HIS A 14 -4.90 -3.27 1.20
N ASP A 15 -5.68 -4.03 0.44
CA ASP A 15 -5.30 -4.37 -0.92
C ASP A 15 -5.15 -3.13 -1.80
N ASN A 16 -6.13 -2.25 -1.76
CA ASN A 16 -6.13 -1.00 -2.51
C ASN A 16 -5.02 -0.05 -2.04
N SER A 17 -4.76 0.01 -0.74
CA SER A 17 -3.71 0.85 -0.17
C SER A 17 -2.32 0.42 -0.63
N VAL A 18 -2.03 -0.87 -0.55
CA VAL A 18 -0.72 -1.39 -0.98
C VAL A 18 -0.55 -1.25 -2.49
N PHE A 19 -1.60 -1.56 -3.27
CA PHE A 19 -1.60 -1.34 -4.72
C PHE A 19 -1.25 0.12 -5.04
N ALA A 20 -1.95 1.07 -4.41
CA ALA A 20 -1.74 2.49 -4.65
C ALA A 20 -0.33 2.94 -4.29
N MET A 21 0.22 2.45 -3.16
CA MET A 21 1.57 2.80 -2.74
C MET A 21 2.62 2.31 -3.74
N VAL A 22 2.51 1.05 -4.18
CA VAL A 22 3.44 0.49 -5.16
C VAL A 22 3.34 1.25 -6.49
N ALA A 23 2.13 1.49 -6.98
CA ALA A 23 1.91 2.21 -8.23
C ALA A 23 2.43 3.66 -8.16
N TYR A 24 2.23 4.32 -7.02
CA TYR A 24 2.70 5.69 -6.82
C TYR A 24 4.23 5.78 -6.87
N TYR A 25 4.93 4.90 -6.17
CA TYR A 25 6.38 4.90 -6.17
C TYR A 25 6.96 4.58 -7.55
N GLU A 26 6.31 3.68 -8.29
CA GLU A 26 6.69 3.43 -9.69
C GLU A 26 6.53 4.69 -10.54
N MET A 27 5.41 5.37 -10.41
CA MET A 27 5.11 6.58 -11.17
C MET A 27 6.15 7.68 -10.96
N ILE A 28 6.65 7.83 -9.73
CA ILE A 28 7.70 8.82 -9.44
C ILE A 28 9.12 8.33 -9.71
N GLY A 29 9.26 7.12 -10.27
CA GLY A 29 10.52 6.63 -10.79
C GLY A 29 11.38 5.79 -9.86
N LEU A 30 10.84 5.30 -8.75
CA LEU A 30 11.60 4.44 -7.86
C LEU A 30 11.71 3.02 -8.44
N PRO A 31 12.93 2.42 -8.44
CA PRO A 31 13.06 1.02 -8.83
C PRO A 31 12.37 0.09 -7.81
N TRP A 32 12.12 -1.14 -8.23
CA TRP A 32 11.39 -2.10 -7.39
C TRP A 32 12.01 -2.31 -6.01
N ALA A 33 13.33 -2.46 -5.93
CA ALA A 33 14.00 -2.70 -4.64
C ALA A 33 13.71 -1.58 -3.64
N GLU A 34 13.77 -0.33 -4.07
CA GLU A 34 13.47 0.82 -3.21
C GLU A 34 11.98 0.92 -2.89
N THR A 35 11.12 0.66 -3.87
CA THR A 35 9.67 0.64 -3.67
C THR A 35 9.30 -0.40 -2.62
N ARG A 36 9.84 -1.60 -2.75
CA ARG A 36 9.58 -2.69 -1.81
C ARG A 36 9.97 -2.30 -0.38
N GLU A 37 11.16 -1.77 -0.22
CA GLU A 37 11.66 -1.35 1.10
C GLU A 37 10.76 -0.27 1.71
N LYS A 38 10.41 0.74 0.94
CA LYS A 38 9.57 1.84 1.43
C LYS A 38 8.17 1.39 1.81
N VAL A 39 7.56 0.52 1.02
CA VAL A 39 6.20 0.04 1.31
C VAL A 39 6.21 -0.89 2.51
N VAL A 40 7.21 -1.77 2.64
CA VAL A 40 7.37 -2.61 3.82
C VAL A 40 7.54 -1.76 5.08
N ASP A 41 8.41 -0.76 5.03
CA ASP A 41 8.62 0.14 6.17
C ASP A 41 7.34 0.90 6.53
N TRP A 42 6.61 1.38 5.53
CA TRP A 42 5.33 2.04 5.77
C TRP A 42 4.31 1.11 6.44
N LEU A 43 4.21 -0.14 5.99
CA LEU A 43 3.31 -1.11 6.62
C LEU A 43 3.60 -1.27 8.11
N LYS A 44 4.86 -1.30 8.48
CA LYS A 44 5.28 -1.45 9.88
C LYS A 44 5.12 -0.15 10.66
N ASP A 45 5.61 0.95 10.12
CA ASP A 45 5.72 2.23 10.83
C ASP A 45 4.38 2.94 11.00
N SER A 46 3.46 2.76 10.06
CA SER A 46 2.13 3.38 10.15
C SER A 46 1.17 2.63 11.08
N GLY A 47 1.57 1.46 11.58
CA GLY A 47 0.69 0.60 12.35
C GLY A 47 -0.25 -0.26 11.51
N THR A 48 -0.16 -0.15 10.19
CA THR A 48 -1.04 -0.87 9.28
C THR A 48 -0.96 -2.38 9.47
N TRP A 49 0.25 -2.92 9.55
CA TRP A 49 0.44 -4.36 9.71
C TRP A 49 -0.16 -4.86 11.03
N GLN A 50 0.01 -4.10 12.09
CA GLN A 50 -0.48 -4.44 13.42
C GLN A 50 -2.02 -4.43 13.53
N ARG A 51 -2.70 -3.73 12.63
CA ARG A 51 -4.17 -3.70 12.57
C ARG A 51 -4.77 -5.03 12.10
N GLY A 52 -3.97 -5.87 11.45
CA GLY A 52 -4.40 -7.19 11.02
C GLY A 52 -5.27 -7.17 9.76
N GLY A 53 -5.89 -8.31 9.47
CA GLY A 53 -6.74 -8.47 8.30
C GLY A 53 -5.99 -8.93 7.06
N PHE A 54 -4.78 -9.46 7.21
CA PHE A 54 -3.94 -9.93 6.11
C PHE A 54 -3.96 -11.46 6.04
N GLU A 55 -3.93 -11.99 4.82
CA GLU A 55 -3.74 -13.42 4.58
C GLU A 55 -2.26 -13.79 4.54
N GLU A 56 -1.42 -12.85 4.15
CA GLU A 56 0.03 -13.03 4.07
C GLU A 56 0.64 -13.10 5.48
N GLU A 57 1.76 -13.82 5.60
CA GLU A 57 2.43 -14.03 6.87
C GLU A 57 3.36 -12.88 7.26
N SER A 58 3.77 -12.05 6.30
CA SER A 58 4.67 -10.93 6.56
C SER A 58 4.40 -9.74 5.63
N PRO A 59 4.81 -8.53 6.03
CA PRO A 59 4.72 -7.36 5.15
C PRO A 59 5.48 -7.57 3.84
N GLU A 60 6.63 -8.23 3.90
CA GLU A 60 7.44 -8.52 2.73
C GLU A 60 6.69 -9.38 1.72
N GLU A 61 6.03 -10.43 2.19
CA GLU A 61 5.22 -11.31 1.33
C GLU A 61 4.08 -10.54 0.67
N LEU A 62 3.39 -9.69 1.42
CA LEU A 62 2.32 -8.87 0.88
C LEU A 62 2.82 -7.94 -0.22
N VAL A 63 3.91 -7.23 0.01
CA VAL A 63 4.47 -6.31 -0.98
C VAL A 63 4.94 -7.06 -2.21
N ASP A 64 5.59 -8.20 -2.04
CA ASP A 64 6.05 -9.02 -3.17
C ASP A 64 4.89 -9.50 -4.04
N SER A 65 3.71 -9.72 -3.46
CA SER A 65 2.51 -10.08 -4.21
C SER A 65 2.03 -8.95 -5.12
N LYS A 66 2.48 -7.72 -4.90
CA LYS A 66 2.13 -6.53 -5.69
C LYS A 66 3.24 -6.12 -6.67
N ARG A 67 4.27 -6.92 -6.84
CA ARG A 67 5.36 -6.62 -7.77
C ARG A 67 4.88 -6.39 -9.20
N HIS A 68 3.85 -7.12 -9.63
CA HIS A 68 3.25 -6.95 -10.96
C HIS A 68 2.71 -5.54 -11.18
N VAL A 69 2.25 -4.88 -10.14
CA VAL A 69 1.77 -3.50 -10.22
C VAL A 69 2.90 -2.56 -10.64
N HIS A 70 4.08 -2.75 -10.05
CA HIS A 70 5.27 -1.98 -10.40
C HIS A 70 5.72 -2.28 -11.83
N GLU A 71 5.74 -3.56 -12.21
CA GLU A 71 6.19 -3.99 -13.53
C GLU A 71 5.26 -3.50 -14.66
N GLN A 72 3.95 -3.46 -14.42
CA GLN A 72 2.96 -3.05 -15.41
C GLN A 72 2.74 -1.53 -15.46
N GLY A 73 3.12 -0.80 -14.43
CA GLY A 73 2.92 0.64 -14.38
C GLY A 73 1.47 1.07 -14.28
N TYR A 74 0.67 0.39 -13.46
CA TYR A 74 -0.73 0.75 -13.24
C TYR A 74 -0.86 2.11 -12.56
N GLY A 75 -1.97 2.81 -12.85
CA GLY A 75 -2.28 4.07 -12.15
C GLY A 75 -2.68 3.85 -10.71
N TRP A 76 -2.36 4.81 -9.84
CA TRP A 76 -2.60 4.70 -8.40
C TRP A 76 -3.87 5.40 -7.92
N LYS A 77 -4.38 6.38 -8.69
CA LYS A 77 -5.41 7.31 -8.21
C LYS A 77 -6.73 6.65 -7.83
N GLU A 78 -7.23 5.74 -8.64
CA GLU A 78 -8.51 5.07 -8.35
C GLU A 78 -8.42 4.18 -7.12
N LYS A 79 -7.34 3.43 -6.98
CA LYS A 79 -7.13 2.56 -5.83
C LYS A 79 -6.92 3.38 -4.56
N ALA A 80 -6.19 4.50 -4.64
CA ALA A 80 -6.02 5.41 -3.51
C ALA A 80 -7.35 6.01 -3.07
N LYS A 81 -8.19 6.41 -4.01
CA LYS A 81 -9.51 6.97 -3.72
C LYS A 81 -10.41 5.94 -3.03
N ALA A 82 -10.43 4.71 -3.52
CA ALA A 82 -11.20 3.64 -2.92
C ALA A 82 -10.72 3.31 -1.50
N ALA A 83 -9.41 3.24 -1.30
CA ALA A 83 -8.83 3.01 0.03
C ALA A 83 -9.16 4.14 0.99
N LYS A 84 -9.02 5.38 0.54
CA LYS A 84 -9.33 6.57 1.36
C LYS A 84 -10.78 6.56 1.83
N ALA A 85 -11.71 6.17 0.97
CA ALA A 85 -13.13 6.12 1.36
C ALA A 85 -13.37 5.14 2.51
N VAL A 86 -12.69 4.00 2.52
CA VAL A 86 -12.80 3.01 3.60
C VAL A 86 -12.10 3.52 4.87
N ILE A 87 -10.91 4.09 4.74
CA ILE A 87 -10.15 4.63 5.87
C ILE A 87 -10.94 5.74 6.56
N ASP A 88 -11.50 6.67 5.79
CA ASP A 88 -12.27 7.80 6.34
C ASP A 88 -13.50 7.35 7.10
N ARG A 89 -14.11 6.23 6.72
CA ARG A 89 -15.26 5.67 7.44
C ARG A 89 -14.89 5.03 8.78
N ARG A 90 -13.61 4.69 8.98
CA ARG A 90 -13.16 3.97 10.16
C ARG A 90 -12.43 4.84 11.20
N VAL A 91 -12.06 6.05 10.80
CA VAL A 91 -11.36 6.99 11.71
C VAL A 91 -12.18 8.23 12.07
#